data_5fb5b5482e00da1d2c83652005d6c8cd
#
_entry.id   5fb5b5482e00da1d2c83652005d6c8cd
#
_cell.length_a   1.000
_cell.length_b   1.000
_cell.length_c   1.000
_cell.angle_alpha   90.00
_cell.angle_beta   90.00
_cell.angle_gamma   90.00
#
_symmetry.space_group_name_H-M   'P 1'
#
loop_
_entity.id
_entity.type
_entity.pdbx_description
1 polymer ?
#
loop_
_entity_poly.entity_id
_entity_poly.type
_entity_poly.pdbx_seq_one_letter_code
_entity_poly.pdbx_strand_id
1 'polypeptide(L)'
;MFNNKILLITGGTGSFGNAVLRRFLHTDIKEIRVFSRDEKKQEDMRIELNNSKVKFYIGDVRNYNSIHSALDGVDFIFHAAALKQVPSCEFYPMEAVRTNVLGTEHVMNAAVACGVKKVITLSTDKAVYPINAMGISKAMMEKLMVAKARMSDERKTVFSGTRYGNVMASRGSVIPLFVKQIKEGKPLTITDPNMTRFLMSLDDAVDLVLYAFSNARQGDIFVQKAPASTILDLALAVKELFNSENEIRIIGTRHGEKLYETLLTREELAKAKDLGGYFRILPDERDLNYGKYFTEGEEQISLLEDYNSHNTQRLTVSEVKEKLLQLEYIKQELRGDIGCAY
;
A
#
# COMPACT_ATOMS: atom_id res chain seq x y z
N MET A 1 5.20 -5.36 22.24
CA MET A 1 6.19 -4.99 21.23
C MET A 1 6.42 -3.48 21.16
N PHE A 2 5.34 -2.68 21.15
CA PHE A 2 5.41 -1.23 20.94
C PHE A 2 5.54 -0.40 22.23
N ASN A 3 5.44 -1.04 23.40
CA ASN A 3 5.52 -0.34 24.69
C ASN A 3 6.82 0.45 24.81
N ASN A 4 6.70 1.71 25.14
CA ASN A 4 7.80 2.67 25.31
C ASN A 4 8.72 2.81 24.06
N LYS A 5 8.16 2.64 22.83
CA LYS A 5 8.85 2.72 21.54
C LYS A 5 8.53 3.98 20.77
N ILE A 6 9.42 4.36 19.85
CA ILE A 6 9.26 5.48 18.94
C ILE A 6 9.09 4.94 17.51
N LEU A 7 7.98 5.31 16.88
CA LEU A 7 7.65 4.99 15.48
C LEU A 7 7.77 6.24 14.62
N LEU A 8 8.53 6.18 13.55
CA LEU A 8 8.51 7.20 12.51
C LEU A 8 7.67 6.71 11.31
N ILE A 9 6.78 7.57 10.83
CA ILE A 9 5.94 7.34 9.66
C ILE A 9 6.31 8.35 8.57
N THR A 10 6.99 7.90 7.51
CA THR A 10 7.20 8.76 6.35
C THR A 10 5.93 8.81 5.52
N GLY A 11 5.59 9.98 4.98
CA GLY A 11 4.30 10.17 4.32
C GLY A 11 3.10 10.08 5.27
N GLY A 12 3.31 10.34 6.56
CA GLY A 12 2.31 10.22 7.62
C GLY A 12 1.10 11.14 7.46
N THR A 13 1.21 12.20 6.66
CA THR A 13 0.08 13.09 6.31
C THR A 13 -0.80 12.54 5.18
N GLY A 14 -0.41 11.42 4.56
CA GLY A 14 -1.24 10.71 3.58
C GLY A 14 -2.30 9.84 4.25
N SER A 15 -3.35 9.45 3.52
CA SER A 15 -4.47 8.65 4.08
C SER A 15 -4.00 7.37 4.78
N PHE A 16 -3.06 6.63 4.18
CA PHE A 16 -2.55 5.39 4.77
C PHE A 16 -1.68 5.66 6.00
N GLY A 17 -0.73 6.61 5.90
CA GLY A 17 0.13 6.97 7.03
C GLY A 17 -0.68 7.49 8.23
N ASN A 18 -1.72 8.27 7.98
CA ASN A 18 -2.65 8.75 9.00
C ASN A 18 -3.44 7.59 9.65
N ALA A 19 -3.93 6.64 8.87
CA ALA A 19 -4.64 5.47 9.42
C ALA A 19 -3.73 4.62 10.32
N VAL A 20 -2.49 4.38 9.90
CA VAL A 20 -1.48 3.69 10.72
C VAL A 20 -1.21 4.49 11.99
N LEU A 21 -1.00 5.81 11.90
CA LEU A 21 -0.81 6.67 13.06
C LEU A 21 -1.96 6.52 14.06
N ARG A 22 -3.21 6.66 13.62
CA ARG A 22 -4.40 6.56 14.49
C ARG A 22 -4.49 5.19 15.17
N ARG A 23 -4.19 4.10 14.46
CA ARG A 23 -4.15 2.75 15.05
C ARG A 23 -3.09 2.64 16.14
N PHE A 24 -1.90 3.22 15.93
CA PHE A 24 -0.83 3.20 16.92
C PHE A 24 -1.10 4.09 18.14
N LEU A 25 -1.90 5.14 18.01
CA LEU A 25 -2.30 5.97 19.17
C LEU A 25 -3.07 5.20 20.24
N HIS A 26 -3.73 4.09 19.88
CA HIS A 26 -4.43 3.20 20.80
C HIS A 26 -3.52 2.14 21.44
N THR A 27 -2.21 2.21 21.20
CA THR A 27 -1.21 1.32 21.81
C THR A 27 -0.39 2.04 22.89
N ASP A 28 0.45 1.27 23.62
CA ASP A 28 1.40 1.82 24.59
C ASP A 28 2.63 2.46 23.96
N ILE A 29 2.53 2.95 22.73
CA ILE A 29 3.63 3.62 22.05
C ILE A 29 3.98 4.91 22.77
N LYS A 30 5.29 5.19 22.86
CA LYS A 30 5.79 6.40 23.52
C LYS A 30 5.61 7.64 22.64
N GLU A 31 6.00 7.53 21.37
CA GLU A 31 6.04 8.66 20.44
C GLU A 31 5.78 8.18 19.00
N ILE A 32 5.08 8.98 18.23
CA ILE A 32 4.88 8.79 16.79
C ILE A 32 5.40 10.03 16.08
N ARG A 33 6.37 9.87 15.19
CA ARG A 33 6.91 10.94 14.34
C ARG A 33 6.29 10.90 12.96
N VAL A 34 5.62 11.98 12.59
CA VAL A 34 5.07 12.20 11.25
C VAL A 34 6.12 12.93 10.42
N PHE A 35 6.69 12.27 9.43
CA PHE A 35 7.69 12.85 8.53
C PHE A 35 7.08 13.09 7.15
N SER A 36 7.00 14.34 6.71
CA SER A 36 6.35 14.73 5.46
C SER A 36 6.85 16.09 4.99
N ARG A 37 6.71 16.36 3.70
CA ARG A 37 7.06 17.67 3.10
C ARG A 37 5.97 18.72 3.26
N ASP A 38 4.74 18.28 3.51
CA ASP A 38 3.53 19.10 3.46
C ASP A 38 3.26 19.72 4.84
N GLU A 39 3.76 20.94 5.02
CA GLU A 39 3.59 21.72 6.25
C GLU A 39 2.12 21.95 6.61
N LYS A 40 1.30 22.30 5.59
CA LYS A 40 -0.12 22.58 5.81
C LYS A 40 -0.86 21.38 6.37
N LYS A 41 -0.64 20.20 5.78
CA LYS A 41 -1.26 18.96 6.29
C LYS A 41 -0.73 18.56 7.66
N GLN A 42 0.52 18.85 7.98
CA GLN A 42 1.06 18.62 9.32
C GLN A 42 0.38 19.52 10.34
N GLU A 43 0.15 20.79 10.00
CA GLU A 43 -0.55 21.73 10.88
C GLU A 43 -2.00 21.31 11.11
N ASP A 44 -2.73 20.96 10.05
CA ASP A 44 -4.11 20.48 10.17
C ASP A 44 -4.18 19.22 11.05
N MET A 45 -3.28 18.26 10.87
CA MET A 45 -3.20 17.06 11.70
C MET A 45 -2.83 17.39 13.16
N ARG A 46 -1.94 18.34 13.39
CA ARG A 46 -1.56 18.77 14.75
C ARG A 46 -2.77 19.31 15.51
N ILE A 47 -3.55 20.17 14.85
CA ILE A 47 -4.76 20.77 15.42
C ILE A 47 -5.81 19.68 15.67
N GLU A 48 -6.06 18.82 14.69
CA GLU A 48 -7.07 17.76 14.75
C GLU A 48 -6.76 16.73 15.84
N LEU A 49 -5.51 16.23 15.86
CA LEU A 49 -5.12 15.17 16.80
C LEU A 49 -4.94 15.68 18.23
N ASN A 50 -4.43 16.88 18.37
CA ASN A 50 -4.11 17.51 19.68
C ASN A 50 -3.54 16.51 20.70
N ASN A 51 -2.54 15.73 20.30
CA ASN A 51 -2.00 14.60 21.06
C ASN A 51 -0.49 14.75 21.27
N SER A 52 -0.04 14.78 22.53
CA SER A 52 1.36 15.00 22.89
C SER A 52 2.31 13.89 22.45
N LYS A 53 1.82 12.68 22.18
CA LYS A 53 2.62 11.57 21.63
C LYS A 53 3.01 11.79 20.18
N VAL A 54 2.32 12.67 19.42
CA VAL A 54 2.59 12.91 18.00
C VAL A 54 3.55 14.08 17.84
N LYS A 55 4.64 13.83 17.11
CA LYS A 55 5.64 14.85 16.76
C LYS A 55 5.70 14.98 15.24
N PHE A 56 5.81 16.21 14.76
CA PHE A 56 5.79 16.54 13.34
C PHE A 56 7.18 16.99 12.89
N TYR A 57 7.66 16.37 11.82
CA TYR A 57 8.96 16.63 11.21
C TYR A 57 8.76 17.00 9.74
N ILE A 58 9.08 18.24 9.37
CA ILE A 58 9.09 18.67 7.97
C ILE A 58 10.37 18.16 7.33
N GLY A 59 10.25 17.37 6.26
CA GLY A 59 11.40 16.84 5.56
C GLY A 59 11.06 16.05 4.32
N ASP A 60 12.07 15.74 3.52
CA ASP A 60 11.97 15.05 2.25
C ASP A 60 12.81 13.77 2.25
N VAL A 61 12.20 12.61 1.97
CA VAL A 61 12.89 11.32 1.87
C VAL A 61 13.95 11.29 0.77
N ARG A 62 13.85 12.18 -0.22
CA ARG A 62 14.85 12.35 -1.28
C ARG A 62 16.16 12.95 -0.78
N ASN A 63 16.19 13.47 0.43
CA ASN A 63 17.36 14.02 1.08
C ASN A 63 17.75 13.16 2.29
N TYR A 64 18.90 12.49 2.20
CA TYR A 64 19.40 11.62 3.26
C TYR A 64 19.54 12.35 4.60
N ASN A 65 20.12 13.54 4.63
CA ASN A 65 20.34 14.29 5.87
C ASN A 65 19.01 14.68 6.54
N SER A 66 17.99 14.99 5.73
CA SER A 66 16.65 15.32 6.25
C SER A 66 16.02 14.14 6.99
N ILE A 67 16.09 12.93 6.42
CA ILE A 67 15.55 11.75 7.08
C ILE A 67 16.43 11.31 8.26
N HIS A 68 17.75 11.36 8.13
CA HIS A 68 18.69 10.97 9.18
C HIS A 68 18.45 11.78 10.46
N SER A 69 18.28 13.10 10.35
CA SER A 69 18.05 13.99 11.51
C SER A 69 16.75 13.68 12.26
N ALA A 70 15.75 13.06 11.61
CA ALA A 70 14.48 12.69 12.23
C ALA A 70 14.52 11.31 12.94
N LEU A 71 15.62 10.55 12.81
CA LEU A 71 15.70 9.16 13.27
C LEU A 71 16.36 8.97 14.64
N ASP A 72 16.83 10.02 15.29
CA ASP A 72 17.44 9.89 16.62
C ASP A 72 16.49 9.20 17.61
N GLY A 73 16.90 8.06 18.17
CA GLY A 73 16.12 7.25 19.11
C GLY A 73 14.91 6.52 18.53
N VAL A 74 14.69 6.52 17.21
CA VAL A 74 13.58 5.80 16.55
C VAL A 74 13.80 4.29 16.61
N ASP A 75 12.80 3.55 17.08
CA ASP A 75 12.82 2.08 17.10
C ASP A 75 12.26 1.46 15.80
N PHE A 76 11.20 2.06 15.23
CA PHE A 76 10.46 1.50 14.09
C PHE A 76 10.20 2.56 13.02
N ILE A 77 10.26 2.15 11.76
CA ILE A 77 9.86 2.98 10.62
C ILE A 77 8.77 2.30 9.82
N PHE A 78 7.67 3.02 9.58
CA PHE A 78 6.73 2.71 8.51
C PHE A 78 6.98 3.66 7.34
N HIS A 79 7.52 3.13 6.25
CA HIS A 79 7.87 3.92 5.07
C HIS A 79 6.73 3.91 4.05
N ALA A 80 5.87 4.94 4.11
CA ALA A 80 4.73 5.11 3.21
C ALA A 80 4.85 6.31 2.26
N ALA A 81 5.93 7.10 2.35
CA ALA A 81 6.17 8.20 1.42
C ALA A 81 6.43 7.67 0.00
N ALA A 82 5.59 8.04 -0.95
CA ALA A 82 5.70 7.63 -2.35
C ALA A 82 4.93 8.56 -3.29
N LEU A 83 5.32 8.58 -4.55
CA LEU A 83 4.45 8.98 -5.66
C LEU A 83 3.62 7.76 -6.09
N LYS A 84 2.28 7.88 -6.09
CA LYS A 84 1.36 6.77 -6.33
C LYS A 84 0.41 6.97 -7.52
N GLN A 85 0.33 8.17 -8.07
CA GLN A 85 -0.55 8.47 -9.19
C GLN A 85 0.10 8.03 -10.50
N VAL A 86 -0.54 7.10 -11.21
CA VAL A 86 0.00 6.54 -12.46
C VAL A 86 0.26 7.64 -13.48
N PRO A 87 -0.70 8.55 -13.82
CA PRO A 87 -0.43 9.60 -14.80
C PRO A 87 0.75 10.49 -14.42
N SER A 88 0.84 10.91 -13.16
CA SER A 88 1.96 11.76 -12.71
C SER A 88 3.32 11.06 -12.82
N CYS A 89 3.37 9.76 -12.54
CA CYS A 89 4.61 8.99 -12.67
C CYS A 89 4.99 8.76 -14.14
N GLU A 90 4.02 8.57 -15.04
CA GLU A 90 4.27 8.47 -16.48
C GLU A 90 4.88 9.76 -17.06
N PHE A 91 4.33 10.92 -16.68
CA PHE A 91 4.84 12.22 -17.13
C PHE A 91 6.16 12.62 -16.46
N TYR A 92 6.39 12.18 -15.22
CA TYR A 92 7.56 12.53 -14.41
C TYR A 92 8.24 11.28 -13.83
N PRO A 93 8.73 10.33 -14.67
CA PRO A 93 9.25 9.06 -14.20
C PRO A 93 10.47 9.22 -13.27
N MET A 94 11.31 10.21 -13.51
CA MET A 94 12.45 10.48 -12.63
C MET A 94 12.05 10.94 -11.22
N GLU A 95 10.91 11.63 -11.07
CA GLU A 95 10.40 11.96 -9.73
C GLU A 95 9.87 10.72 -9.00
N ALA A 96 9.30 9.75 -9.73
CA ALA A 96 8.97 8.43 -9.18
C ALA A 96 10.24 7.68 -8.73
N VAL A 97 11.29 7.66 -9.56
CA VAL A 97 12.59 7.08 -9.19
C VAL A 97 13.18 7.75 -7.95
N ARG A 98 13.27 9.09 -7.95
CA ARG A 98 13.84 9.84 -6.83
C ARG A 98 13.10 9.61 -5.53
N THR A 99 11.77 9.51 -5.57
CA THR A 99 10.94 9.36 -4.37
C THR A 99 10.80 7.90 -3.95
N ASN A 100 10.38 7.02 -4.88
CA ASN A 100 10.02 5.64 -4.54
C ASN A 100 11.26 4.73 -4.43
N VAL A 101 12.30 5.00 -5.21
CA VAL A 101 13.52 4.17 -5.27
C VAL A 101 14.60 4.77 -4.37
N LEU A 102 15.15 5.93 -4.75
CA LEU A 102 16.24 6.56 -4.01
C LEU A 102 15.81 7.05 -2.61
N GLY A 103 14.57 7.55 -2.49
CA GLY A 103 14.01 7.93 -1.19
C GLY A 103 13.93 6.75 -0.24
N THR A 104 13.53 5.56 -0.72
CA THR A 104 13.53 4.33 0.09
C THR A 104 14.95 3.92 0.47
N GLU A 105 15.91 4.03 -0.44
CA GLU A 105 17.32 3.75 -0.15
C GLU A 105 17.86 4.67 0.96
N HIS A 106 17.57 5.96 0.89
CA HIS A 106 17.96 6.92 1.93
C HIS A 106 17.36 6.55 3.30
N VAL A 107 16.06 6.20 3.34
CA VAL A 107 15.40 5.77 4.58
C VAL A 107 16.07 4.53 5.15
N MET A 108 16.35 3.52 4.33
CA MET A 108 17.00 2.28 4.78
C MET A 108 18.44 2.52 5.25
N ASN A 109 19.22 3.35 4.54
CA ASN A 109 20.59 3.69 4.93
C ASN A 109 20.62 4.46 6.26
N ALA A 110 19.73 5.44 6.41
CA ALA A 110 19.60 6.19 7.65
C ALA A 110 19.13 5.31 8.83
N ALA A 111 18.20 4.36 8.56
CA ALA A 111 17.73 3.39 9.56
C ALA A 111 18.88 2.53 10.12
N VAL A 112 19.77 2.04 9.24
CA VAL A 112 20.97 1.29 9.67
C VAL A 112 21.89 2.17 10.49
N ALA A 113 22.18 3.39 10.04
CA ALA A 113 23.07 4.33 10.71
C ALA A 113 22.57 4.72 12.10
N CYS A 114 21.25 4.85 12.30
CA CYS A 114 20.62 5.22 13.56
C CYS A 114 20.22 4.02 14.44
N GLY A 115 20.46 2.78 14.02
CA GLY A 115 20.15 1.58 14.81
C GLY A 115 18.65 1.29 14.94
N VAL A 116 17.85 1.67 13.94
CA VAL A 116 16.41 1.35 13.88
C VAL A 116 16.21 -0.17 13.82
N LYS A 117 15.30 -0.69 14.64
CA LYS A 117 15.10 -2.14 14.78
C LYS A 117 14.39 -2.77 13.58
N LYS A 118 13.37 -2.08 13.06
CA LYS A 118 12.57 -2.61 11.95
C LYS A 118 12.04 -1.51 11.06
N VAL A 119 12.13 -1.74 9.75
CA VAL A 119 11.58 -0.89 8.69
C VAL A 119 10.59 -1.70 7.89
N ILE A 120 9.33 -1.22 7.80
CA ILE A 120 8.31 -1.78 6.93
C ILE A 120 8.08 -0.84 5.77
N THR A 121 8.34 -1.30 4.55
CA THR A 121 8.11 -0.54 3.32
C THR A 121 6.74 -0.86 2.74
N LEU A 122 6.03 0.17 2.29
CA LEU A 122 4.70 0.03 1.70
C LEU A 122 4.79 -0.19 0.20
N SER A 123 4.35 -1.36 -0.28
CA SER A 123 4.26 -1.69 -1.70
C SER A 123 2.81 -1.83 -2.19
N THR A 124 2.60 -2.41 -3.34
CA THR A 124 1.31 -2.47 -4.04
C THR A 124 1.27 -3.64 -5.04
N ASP A 125 0.07 -4.10 -5.39
CA ASP A 125 -0.20 -5.03 -6.51
C ASP A 125 0.42 -4.56 -7.84
N LYS A 126 0.53 -3.25 -8.05
CA LYS A 126 1.10 -2.67 -9.27
C LYS A 126 2.61 -2.86 -9.41
N ALA A 127 3.28 -3.31 -8.35
CA ALA A 127 4.69 -3.73 -8.38
C ALA A 127 4.87 -5.13 -9.02
N VAL A 128 3.77 -5.92 -9.12
CA VAL A 128 3.79 -7.26 -9.71
C VAL A 128 3.45 -7.14 -11.19
N TYR A 129 4.32 -7.65 -12.06
CA TYR A 129 4.23 -7.46 -13.52
C TYR A 129 3.90 -6.00 -13.91
N PRO A 130 4.78 -5.06 -13.56
CA PRO A 130 4.49 -3.64 -13.69
C PRO A 130 4.42 -3.22 -15.17
N ILE A 131 3.38 -2.46 -15.54
CA ILE A 131 3.18 -1.94 -16.91
C ILE A 131 3.24 -0.41 -16.97
N ASN A 132 3.50 0.26 -15.84
CA ASN A 132 3.59 1.71 -15.77
C ASN A 132 4.73 2.15 -14.84
N ALA A 133 5.19 3.40 -14.98
CA ALA A 133 6.34 3.94 -14.26
C ALA A 133 6.17 3.87 -12.73
N MET A 134 4.95 4.07 -12.22
CA MET A 134 4.67 3.93 -10.80
C MET A 134 4.91 2.50 -10.33
N GLY A 135 4.35 1.51 -11.00
CA GLY A 135 4.54 0.09 -10.68
C GLY A 135 6.00 -0.34 -10.81
N ILE A 136 6.70 0.09 -11.89
CA ILE A 136 8.13 -0.19 -12.10
C ILE A 136 8.96 0.36 -10.94
N SER A 137 8.71 1.61 -10.51
CA SER A 137 9.43 2.20 -9.39
C SER A 137 9.17 1.47 -8.06
N LYS A 138 7.96 0.97 -7.86
CA LYS A 138 7.61 0.17 -6.67
C LYS A 138 8.22 -1.23 -6.71
N ALA A 139 8.26 -1.87 -7.87
CA ALA A 139 8.96 -3.15 -8.06
C ALA A 139 10.46 -3.01 -7.74
N MET A 140 11.09 -1.94 -8.25
CA MET A 140 12.49 -1.65 -7.94
C MET A 140 12.70 -1.37 -6.44
N MET A 141 11.79 -0.66 -5.78
CA MET A 141 11.81 -0.44 -4.33
C MET A 141 11.80 -1.77 -3.56
N GLU A 142 10.96 -2.74 -3.95
CA GLU A 142 10.96 -4.07 -3.32
C GLU A 142 12.30 -4.79 -3.49
N LYS A 143 12.87 -4.76 -4.71
CA LYS A 143 14.19 -5.37 -4.97
C LYS A 143 15.30 -4.72 -4.14
N LEU A 144 15.28 -3.39 -3.99
CA LEU A 144 16.22 -2.67 -3.13
C LEU A 144 16.06 -3.08 -1.66
N MET A 145 14.83 -3.19 -1.18
CA MET A 145 14.54 -3.61 0.20
C MET A 145 15.09 -5.02 0.46
N VAL A 146 14.84 -5.98 -0.44
CA VAL A 146 15.36 -7.35 -0.33
C VAL A 146 16.89 -7.37 -0.41
N ALA A 147 17.50 -6.61 -1.32
CA ALA A 147 18.95 -6.50 -1.41
C ALA A 147 19.56 -5.90 -0.13
N LYS A 148 18.95 -4.85 0.42
CA LYS A 148 19.38 -4.25 1.69
C LYS A 148 19.25 -5.24 2.85
N ALA A 149 18.19 -6.03 2.87
CA ALA A 149 17.97 -7.08 3.85
C ALA A 149 19.11 -8.11 3.86
N ARG A 150 19.54 -8.59 2.68
CA ARG A 150 20.69 -9.53 2.58
C ARG A 150 22.00 -8.99 3.13
N MET A 151 22.21 -7.67 2.95
CA MET A 151 23.44 -6.99 3.37
C MET A 151 23.45 -6.58 4.83
N SER A 152 22.31 -6.66 5.51
CA SER A 152 22.12 -6.15 6.86
C SER A 152 22.07 -7.29 7.88
N ASP A 153 22.70 -7.08 9.03
CA ASP A 153 22.57 -8.00 10.17
C ASP A 153 21.16 -7.88 10.76
N GLU A 154 20.38 -8.97 10.72
CA GLU A 154 19.01 -9.01 11.24
C GLU A 154 18.92 -8.72 12.75
N ARG A 155 20.00 -8.91 13.48
CA ARG A 155 20.08 -8.54 14.91
C ARG A 155 20.13 -7.03 15.12
N LYS A 156 20.41 -6.27 14.07
CA LYS A 156 20.49 -4.81 14.11
C LYS A 156 19.24 -4.16 13.50
N THR A 157 19.00 -4.35 12.22
CA THR A 157 17.86 -3.73 11.51
C THR A 157 17.20 -4.75 10.60
N VAL A 158 15.92 -5.02 10.80
CA VAL A 158 15.10 -5.88 9.94
C VAL A 158 14.38 -5.03 8.88
N PHE A 159 14.53 -5.39 7.62
CA PHE A 159 13.81 -4.79 6.49
C PHE A 159 12.74 -5.76 5.98
N SER A 160 11.53 -5.29 5.81
CA SER A 160 10.41 -6.06 5.28
C SER A 160 9.44 -5.15 4.53
N GLY A 161 8.60 -5.76 3.70
CA GLY A 161 7.58 -5.04 2.93
C GLY A 161 6.18 -5.55 3.18
N THR A 162 5.20 -4.72 2.85
CA THR A 162 3.79 -5.11 2.76
C THR A 162 3.29 -4.81 1.36
N ARG A 163 2.58 -5.75 0.74
CA ARG A 163 1.97 -5.63 -0.58
C ARG A 163 0.47 -5.87 -0.45
N TYR A 164 -0.33 -4.96 -0.98
CA TYR A 164 -1.79 -5.03 -0.91
C TYR A 164 -2.42 -4.57 -2.22
N GLY A 165 -3.68 -4.96 -2.43
CA GLY A 165 -4.48 -4.57 -3.57
C GLY A 165 -5.08 -3.17 -3.45
N ASN A 166 -6.19 -2.94 -4.14
CA ASN A 166 -6.86 -1.66 -4.12
C ASN A 166 -7.54 -1.41 -2.77
N VAL A 167 -7.17 -0.31 -2.11
CA VAL A 167 -7.86 0.15 -0.91
C VAL A 167 -9.10 0.93 -1.32
N MET A 168 -10.28 0.43 -0.87
CA MET A 168 -11.59 1.01 -1.17
C MET A 168 -11.68 2.45 -0.67
N ALA A 169 -12.41 3.30 -1.43
CA ALA A 169 -12.66 4.70 -1.12
C ALA A 169 -11.39 5.56 -0.87
N SER A 170 -10.21 5.09 -1.31
CA SER A 170 -9.00 5.90 -1.25
C SER A 170 -9.10 7.10 -2.20
N ARG A 171 -8.41 8.20 -1.84
CA ARG A 171 -8.42 9.44 -2.64
C ARG A 171 -8.03 9.19 -4.10
N GLY A 172 -8.88 9.65 -5.02
CA GLY A 172 -8.69 9.49 -6.46
C GLY A 172 -8.98 8.08 -6.99
N SER A 173 -9.67 7.22 -6.20
CA SER A 173 -10.10 5.88 -6.63
C SER A 173 -11.51 5.90 -7.24
N VAL A 174 -11.91 4.75 -7.77
CA VAL A 174 -13.16 4.59 -8.53
C VAL A 174 -14.44 4.79 -7.68
N ILE A 175 -14.43 4.40 -6.40
CA ILE A 175 -15.61 4.55 -5.53
C ILE A 175 -15.98 6.02 -5.32
N PRO A 176 -15.07 6.93 -4.91
CA PRO A 176 -15.38 8.36 -4.85
C PRO A 176 -15.79 8.95 -6.20
N LEU A 177 -15.23 8.46 -7.31
CA LEU A 177 -15.63 8.88 -8.64
C LEU A 177 -17.09 8.53 -8.92
N PHE A 178 -17.52 7.30 -8.64
CA PHE A 178 -18.92 6.87 -8.84
C PHE A 178 -19.89 7.67 -7.97
N VAL A 179 -19.57 7.85 -6.67
CA VAL A 179 -20.41 8.66 -5.78
C VAL A 179 -20.53 10.09 -6.31
N LYS A 180 -19.44 10.70 -6.73
CA LYS A 180 -19.46 12.04 -7.33
C LYS A 180 -20.31 12.09 -8.60
N GLN A 181 -20.17 11.13 -9.52
CA GLN A 181 -20.95 11.07 -10.74
C GLN A 181 -22.45 10.92 -10.45
N ILE A 182 -22.83 10.10 -9.46
CA ILE A 182 -24.22 9.98 -9.02
C ILE A 182 -24.76 11.32 -8.54
N LYS A 183 -24.06 12.00 -7.63
CA LYS A 183 -24.49 13.30 -7.07
C LYS A 183 -24.60 14.40 -8.14
N GLU A 184 -23.78 14.32 -9.19
CA GLU A 184 -23.82 15.27 -10.31
C GLU A 184 -24.84 14.88 -11.40
N GLY A 185 -25.60 13.79 -11.24
CA GLY A 185 -26.54 13.29 -12.24
C GLY A 185 -25.87 12.80 -13.54
N LYS A 186 -24.57 12.46 -13.49
CA LYS A 186 -23.79 12.01 -14.63
C LYS A 186 -23.77 10.50 -14.74
N PRO A 187 -23.57 9.91 -15.94
CA PRO A 187 -23.33 8.47 -16.07
C PRO A 187 -22.12 8.01 -15.27
N LEU A 188 -22.21 6.81 -14.66
CA LEU A 188 -21.06 6.13 -14.08
C LEU A 188 -20.17 5.61 -15.20
N THR A 189 -18.94 6.09 -15.26
CA THR A 189 -18.00 5.69 -16.30
C THR A 189 -17.15 4.51 -15.84
N ILE A 190 -17.26 3.37 -16.53
CA ILE A 190 -16.42 2.18 -16.30
C ILE A 190 -15.56 1.92 -17.54
N THR A 191 -14.34 1.39 -17.31
CA THR A 191 -13.39 1.14 -18.41
C THR A 191 -13.71 -0.16 -19.14
N ASP A 192 -13.85 -1.25 -18.41
CA ASP A 192 -14.26 -2.57 -18.91
C ASP A 192 -15.13 -3.25 -17.84
N PRO A 193 -16.33 -3.76 -18.18
CA PRO A 193 -17.22 -4.38 -17.21
C PRO A 193 -16.62 -5.62 -16.53
N ASN A 194 -15.78 -6.36 -17.22
CA ASN A 194 -15.14 -7.59 -16.73
C ASN A 194 -13.81 -7.36 -15.97
N MET A 195 -13.31 -6.13 -16.01
CA MET A 195 -12.11 -5.76 -15.27
C MET A 195 -12.30 -6.01 -13.78
N THR A 196 -11.32 -6.64 -13.13
CA THR A 196 -11.43 -6.94 -11.71
C THR A 196 -10.45 -6.18 -10.86
N ARG A 197 -10.86 -5.91 -9.62
CA ARG A 197 -10.01 -5.27 -8.61
C ARG A 197 -10.20 -5.96 -7.27
N PHE A 198 -9.11 -6.11 -6.53
CA PHE A 198 -9.19 -6.50 -5.12
C PHE A 198 -9.95 -5.44 -4.34
N LEU A 199 -10.77 -5.87 -3.39
CA LEU A 199 -11.52 -5.00 -2.50
C LEU A 199 -11.03 -5.17 -1.06
N MET A 200 -10.32 -4.17 -0.58
CA MET A 200 -9.68 -4.18 0.72
C MET A 200 -10.02 -2.90 1.47
N SER A 201 -10.34 -3.00 2.74
CA SER A 201 -10.53 -1.82 3.59
C SER A 201 -9.18 -1.20 3.97
N LEU A 202 -9.22 0.04 4.44
CA LEU A 202 -8.03 0.68 4.99
C LEU A 202 -7.59 0.02 6.30
N ASP A 203 -8.54 -0.47 7.09
CA ASP A 203 -8.27 -1.20 8.32
C ASP A 203 -7.55 -2.53 8.06
N ASP A 204 -7.99 -3.32 7.06
CA ASP A 204 -7.29 -4.54 6.64
C ASP A 204 -5.83 -4.24 6.28
N ALA A 205 -5.61 -3.14 5.55
CA ALA A 205 -4.27 -2.73 5.13
C ALA A 205 -3.40 -2.30 6.32
N VAL A 206 -3.98 -1.65 7.34
CA VAL A 206 -3.29 -1.29 8.58
C VAL A 206 -2.97 -2.53 9.41
N ASP A 207 -3.89 -3.51 9.48
CA ASP A 207 -3.67 -4.78 10.18
C ASP A 207 -2.51 -5.58 9.56
N LEU A 208 -2.38 -5.56 8.22
CA LEU A 208 -1.22 -6.13 7.53
C LEU A 208 0.10 -5.47 7.97
N VAL A 209 0.13 -4.14 8.15
CA VAL A 209 1.32 -3.43 8.62
C VAL A 209 1.68 -3.82 10.06
N LEU A 210 0.69 -3.90 10.95
CA LEU A 210 0.88 -4.35 12.34
C LEU A 210 1.38 -5.80 12.39
N TYR A 211 0.80 -6.66 11.55
CA TYR A 211 1.23 -8.04 11.41
C TYR A 211 2.69 -8.14 10.95
N ALA A 212 3.08 -7.33 9.94
CA ALA A 212 4.45 -7.28 9.46
C ALA A 212 5.42 -6.79 10.55
N PHE A 213 5.09 -5.74 11.30
CA PHE A 213 5.92 -5.32 12.42
C PHE A 213 6.14 -6.44 13.43
N SER A 214 5.12 -7.24 13.73
CA SER A 214 5.22 -8.31 14.73
C SER A 214 5.98 -9.54 14.24
N ASN A 215 5.83 -9.91 12.96
CA ASN A 215 6.21 -11.24 12.45
C ASN A 215 7.34 -11.22 11.40
N ALA A 216 7.71 -10.04 10.87
CA ALA A 216 8.68 -9.98 9.79
C ALA A 216 10.08 -10.39 10.22
N ARG A 217 10.70 -11.20 9.35
CA ARG A 217 12.13 -11.49 9.29
C ARG A 217 12.75 -10.74 8.12
N GLN A 218 14.05 -10.84 8.01
CA GLN A 218 14.83 -10.14 7.01
C GLN A 218 14.39 -10.47 5.58
N GLY A 219 13.99 -9.42 4.83
CA GLY A 219 13.60 -9.54 3.43
C GLY A 219 12.18 -10.05 3.14
N ASP A 220 11.38 -10.37 4.17
CA ASP A 220 10.00 -10.82 3.97
C ASP A 220 9.13 -9.76 3.30
N ILE A 221 8.23 -10.20 2.43
CA ILE A 221 7.10 -9.38 1.95
C ILE A 221 5.81 -10.08 2.34
N PHE A 222 4.97 -9.39 3.12
CA PHE A 222 3.64 -9.86 3.46
C PHE A 222 2.60 -9.33 2.48
N VAL A 223 1.71 -10.23 2.06
CA VAL A 223 0.67 -9.95 1.08
C VAL A 223 -0.69 -10.24 1.70
N GLN A 224 -1.59 -9.27 1.66
CA GLN A 224 -2.97 -9.45 2.11
C GLN A 224 -3.74 -10.30 1.11
N LYS A 225 -4.39 -11.36 1.59
CA LYS A 225 -5.42 -12.02 0.82
C LYS A 225 -6.68 -11.17 0.85
N ALA A 226 -7.22 -10.87 -0.31
CA ALA A 226 -8.42 -10.06 -0.40
C ALA A 226 -9.38 -10.62 -1.45
N PRO A 227 -10.69 -10.51 -1.24
CA PRO A 227 -11.67 -10.80 -2.28
C PRO A 227 -11.62 -9.73 -3.36
N ALA A 228 -12.23 -10.03 -4.51
CA ALA A 228 -12.32 -9.11 -5.63
C ALA A 228 -13.75 -9.00 -6.15
N SER A 229 -14.02 -7.94 -6.89
CA SER A 229 -15.23 -7.82 -7.72
C SER A 229 -14.89 -7.34 -9.11
N THR A 230 -15.85 -7.47 -10.04
CA THR A 230 -15.79 -6.74 -11.30
C THR A 230 -16.05 -5.26 -11.06
N ILE A 231 -15.56 -4.42 -11.97
CA ILE A 231 -15.87 -2.98 -11.93
C ILE A 231 -17.37 -2.74 -12.19
N LEU A 232 -18.01 -3.62 -12.96
CA LEU A 232 -19.46 -3.56 -13.17
C LEU A 232 -20.23 -3.83 -11.87
N ASP A 233 -19.91 -4.92 -11.15
CA ASP A 233 -20.57 -5.26 -9.88
C ASP A 233 -20.37 -4.16 -8.84
N LEU A 234 -19.17 -3.56 -8.80
CA LEU A 234 -18.89 -2.42 -7.94
C LEU A 234 -19.74 -1.20 -8.30
N ALA A 235 -19.91 -0.89 -9.60
CA ALA A 235 -20.76 0.22 -10.05
C ALA A 235 -22.22 -0.03 -9.69
N LEU A 236 -22.72 -1.26 -9.91
CA LEU A 236 -24.09 -1.65 -9.55
C LEU A 236 -24.30 -1.55 -8.04
N ALA A 237 -23.38 -2.03 -7.23
CA ALA A 237 -23.46 -1.95 -5.76
C ALA A 237 -23.54 -0.50 -5.28
N VAL A 238 -22.73 0.41 -5.86
CA VAL A 238 -22.80 1.84 -5.51
C VAL A 238 -24.13 2.45 -5.99
N LYS A 239 -24.59 2.14 -7.19
CA LYS A 239 -25.91 2.61 -7.68
C LYS A 239 -27.04 2.22 -6.74
N GLU A 240 -27.09 0.95 -6.33
CA GLU A 240 -28.12 0.44 -5.44
C GLU A 240 -28.07 1.11 -4.05
N LEU A 241 -26.86 1.33 -3.50
CA LEU A 241 -26.70 2.01 -2.20
C LEU A 241 -27.21 3.44 -2.20
N PHE A 242 -27.05 4.14 -3.33
CA PHE A 242 -27.48 5.53 -3.47
C PHE A 242 -28.87 5.67 -4.13
N ASN A 243 -29.60 4.57 -4.33
CA ASN A 243 -30.89 4.54 -5.05
C ASN A 243 -30.85 5.34 -6.37
N SER A 244 -29.78 5.13 -7.15
CA SER A 244 -29.48 5.93 -8.33
C SER A 244 -29.94 5.24 -9.62
N GLU A 245 -30.57 5.99 -10.51
CA GLU A 245 -30.95 5.55 -11.86
C GLU A 245 -29.94 5.96 -12.95
N ASN A 246 -28.78 6.52 -12.56
CA ASN A 246 -27.76 6.96 -13.50
C ASN A 246 -27.31 5.82 -14.43
N GLU A 247 -27.13 6.14 -15.72
CA GLU A 247 -26.61 5.20 -16.72
C GLU A 247 -25.20 4.74 -16.38
N ILE A 248 -24.84 3.49 -16.72
CA ILE A 248 -23.45 3.02 -16.72
C ILE A 248 -22.93 3.11 -18.16
N ARG A 249 -21.83 3.86 -18.33
CA ARG A 249 -21.19 4.06 -19.64
C ARG A 249 -19.83 3.40 -19.70
N ILE A 250 -19.61 2.52 -20.68
CA ILE A 250 -18.30 1.90 -20.94
C ILE A 250 -17.47 2.88 -21.77
N ILE A 251 -16.26 3.21 -21.28
CA ILE A 251 -15.33 4.17 -21.93
C ILE A 251 -14.09 3.53 -22.53
N GLY A 252 -13.89 2.23 -22.33
CA GLY A 252 -12.69 1.50 -22.76
C GLY A 252 -11.53 1.59 -21.77
N THR A 253 -10.57 0.67 -21.92
CA THR A 253 -9.39 0.57 -21.03
C THR A 253 -8.45 1.77 -21.21
N ARG A 254 -7.95 2.33 -20.13
CA ARG A 254 -7.02 3.46 -20.16
C ARG A 254 -5.57 2.99 -20.33
N HIS A 255 -4.70 3.90 -20.76
CA HIS A 255 -3.26 3.62 -20.82
C HIS A 255 -2.71 3.25 -19.43
N GLY A 256 -1.89 2.20 -19.38
CA GLY A 256 -1.26 1.74 -18.14
C GLY A 256 -2.20 1.06 -17.14
N GLU A 257 -3.41 0.66 -17.57
CA GLU A 257 -4.42 0.00 -16.76
C GLU A 257 -4.50 -1.50 -17.12
N LYS A 258 -4.45 -2.38 -16.10
CA LYS A 258 -4.54 -3.83 -16.28
C LYS A 258 -6.00 -4.29 -16.22
N LEU A 259 -6.33 -5.37 -16.92
CA LEU A 259 -7.65 -6.02 -16.80
C LEU A 259 -7.86 -6.65 -15.42
N TYR A 260 -6.79 -7.14 -14.80
CA TYR A 260 -6.78 -7.67 -13.44
C TYR A 260 -5.48 -7.31 -12.74
N GLU A 261 -5.48 -7.29 -11.42
CA GLU A 261 -4.30 -7.03 -10.62
C GLU A 261 -3.74 -8.32 -10.05
N THR A 262 -2.42 -8.44 -10.01
CA THR A 262 -1.70 -9.60 -9.46
C THR A 262 -1.05 -9.22 -8.14
N LEU A 263 -1.19 -10.05 -7.12
CA LEU A 263 -0.54 -9.85 -5.82
C LEU A 263 0.68 -10.74 -5.63
N LEU A 264 0.69 -11.96 -6.19
CA LEU A 264 1.86 -12.83 -6.24
C LEU A 264 2.03 -13.39 -7.65
N THR A 265 3.28 -13.38 -8.14
CA THR A 265 3.63 -14.16 -9.32
C THR A 265 3.62 -15.65 -8.98
N ARG A 266 3.50 -16.52 -10.00
CA ARG A 266 3.62 -17.98 -9.81
C ARG A 266 4.93 -18.38 -9.13
N GLU A 267 6.04 -17.71 -9.45
CA GLU A 267 7.34 -17.94 -8.82
C GLU A 267 7.32 -17.58 -7.33
N GLU A 268 6.72 -16.43 -6.98
CA GLU A 268 6.56 -16.03 -5.59
C GLU A 268 5.61 -17.00 -4.84
N LEU A 269 4.51 -17.42 -5.49
CA LEU A 269 3.53 -18.33 -4.89
C LEU A 269 4.12 -19.70 -4.59
N ALA A 270 4.99 -20.23 -5.48
CA ALA A 270 5.68 -21.50 -5.26
C ALA A 270 6.52 -21.52 -3.96
N LYS A 271 7.05 -20.37 -3.57
CA LYS A 271 7.92 -20.22 -2.39
C LYS A 271 7.22 -19.53 -1.21
N ALA A 272 6.02 -18.99 -1.41
CA ALA A 272 5.28 -18.28 -0.37
C ALA A 272 4.77 -19.25 0.71
N LYS A 273 4.73 -18.77 1.95
CA LYS A 273 4.04 -19.45 3.04
C LYS A 273 2.63 -18.91 3.16
N ASP A 274 1.65 -19.81 3.13
CA ASP A 274 0.26 -19.47 3.41
C ASP A 274 0.07 -19.37 4.93
N LEU A 275 -0.40 -18.23 5.40
CA LEU A 275 -0.63 -17.91 6.82
C LEU A 275 -2.12 -17.66 7.10
N GLY A 276 -3.01 -18.26 6.31
CA GLY A 276 -4.46 -18.03 6.40
C GLY A 276 -4.88 -16.73 5.72
N GLY A 277 -4.95 -15.61 6.45
CA GLY A 277 -5.32 -14.30 5.90
C GLY A 277 -4.22 -13.61 5.08
N TYR A 278 -2.98 -14.10 5.15
CA TYR A 278 -1.81 -13.51 4.51
C TYR A 278 -0.98 -14.54 3.77
N PHE A 279 -0.25 -14.11 2.74
CA PHE A 279 0.91 -14.82 2.25
C PHE A 279 2.19 -14.14 2.76
N ARG A 280 3.21 -14.94 3.03
CA ARG A 280 4.56 -14.47 3.31
C ARG A 280 5.48 -14.89 2.17
N ILE A 281 5.94 -13.95 1.36
CA ILE A 281 6.95 -14.17 0.34
C ILE A 281 8.30 -14.14 1.03
N LEU A 282 9.06 -15.23 0.88
CA LEU A 282 10.42 -15.33 1.41
C LEU A 282 11.39 -14.57 0.50
N PRO A 283 12.46 -13.98 1.05
CA PRO A 283 13.51 -13.37 0.23
C PRO A 283 14.17 -14.40 -0.66
N ASP A 284 14.70 -13.92 -1.79
CA ASP A 284 15.56 -14.74 -2.63
C ASP A 284 16.93 -14.88 -1.95
N GLU A 285 17.26 -16.08 -1.50
CA GLU A 285 18.50 -16.40 -0.77
C GLU A 285 19.63 -16.85 -1.70
N ARG A 286 19.42 -16.84 -3.04
CA ARG A 286 20.46 -17.22 -4.00
C ARG A 286 21.65 -16.26 -3.89
N ASP A 287 22.86 -16.83 -3.94
CA ASP A 287 24.09 -16.07 -4.02
C ASP A 287 24.42 -15.68 -5.49
N LEU A 288 25.50 -14.92 -5.69
CA LEU A 288 25.98 -14.53 -7.03
C LEU A 288 26.67 -15.68 -7.78
N ASN A 289 26.62 -16.91 -7.29
CA ASN A 289 27.18 -18.06 -7.97
C ASN A 289 26.25 -18.54 -9.10
N TYR A 290 26.47 -18.01 -10.29
CA TYR A 290 25.65 -18.31 -11.47
C TYR A 290 25.75 -19.74 -12.00
N GLY A 291 26.66 -20.58 -11.47
CA GLY A 291 26.79 -21.98 -11.92
C GLY A 291 25.48 -22.74 -11.82
N LYS A 292 24.76 -22.60 -10.73
CA LYS A 292 23.45 -23.23 -10.51
C LYS A 292 22.32 -22.61 -11.34
N TYR A 293 22.42 -21.37 -11.73
CA TYR A 293 21.40 -20.68 -12.52
C TYR A 293 21.10 -21.40 -13.85
N PHE A 294 22.07 -22.06 -14.43
CA PHE A 294 21.94 -22.77 -15.72
C PHE A 294 21.57 -24.25 -15.56
N THR A 295 21.64 -24.82 -14.36
CA THR A 295 21.50 -26.26 -14.13
C THR A 295 20.38 -26.63 -13.16
N GLU A 296 19.88 -25.69 -12.36
CA GLU A 296 18.83 -25.94 -11.36
C GLU A 296 17.61 -25.06 -11.66
N GLY A 297 16.45 -25.66 -11.82
CA GLY A 297 15.15 -25.01 -12.01
C GLY A 297 14.14 -25.51 -10.96
N GLU A 298 12.96 -24.92 -10.94
CA GLU A 298 11.85 -25.30 -10.08
C GLU A 298 10.66 -25.71 -10.95
N GLU A 299 10.41 -26.99 -11.07
CA GLU A 299 9.36 -27.55 -11.93
C GLU A 299 7.95 -27.10 -11.52
N GLN A 300 7.71 -26.91 -10.20
CA GLN A 300 6.42 -26.52 -9.66
C GLN A 300 5.97 -25.14 -10.14
N ILE A 301 6.90 -24.24 -10.48
CA ILE A 301 6.59 -22.89 -10.98
C ILE A 301 5.76 -22.96 -12.26
N SER A 302 6.03 -23.92 -13.14
CA SER A 302 5.31 -24.08 -14.41
C SER A 302 3.87 -24.57 -14.25
N LEU A 303 3.54 -25.19 -13.10
CA LEU A 303 2.23 -25.75 -12.79
C LEU A 303 1.31 -24.80 -12.02
N LEU A 304 1.87 -23.73 -11.47
CA LEU A 304 1.12 -22.76 -10.66
C LEU A 304 0.61 -21.60 -11.52
N GLU A 305 -0.53 -21.05 -11.10
CA GLU A 305 -1.04 -19.77 -11.59
C GLU A 305 -0.66 -18.65 -10.61
N ASP A 306 -0.61 -17.41 -11.12
CA ASP A 306 -0.45 -16.21 -10.30
C ASP A 306 -1.63 -16.04 -9.35
N TYR A 307 -1.43 -15.50 -8.15
CA TYR A 307 -2.54 -15.06 -7.31
C TYR A 307 -2.98 -13.65 -7.74
N ASN A 308 -4.17 -13.56 -8.29
CA ASN A 308 -4.66 -12.34 -8.93
C ASN A 308 -6.16 -12.09 -8.64
N SER A 309 -6.67 -10.92 -9.04
CA SER A 309 -8.06 -10.53 -8.80
C SER A 309 -9.09 -11.28 -9.65
N HIS A 310 -8.66 -12.07 -10.64
CA HIS A 310 -9.55 -12.95 -11.40
C HIS A 310 -9.79 -14.30 -10.70
N ASN A 311 -8.78 -14.85 -9.99
CA ASN A 311 -8.86 -16.18 -9.39
C ASN A 311 -8.96 -16.19 -7.85
N THR A 312 -9.12 -15.03 -7.21
CA THR A 312 -9.48 -14.94 -5.80
C THR A 312 -11.00 -15.07 -5.60
N GLN A 313 -11.45 -15.09 -4.34
CA GLN A 313 -12.87 -15.06 -4.02
C GLN A 313 -13.56 -13.87 -4.69
N ARG A 314 -14.60 -14.15 -5.48
CA ARG A 314 -15.41 -13.12 -6.14
C ARG A 314 -16.60 -12.76 -5.27
N LEU A 315 -16.80 -11.47 -5.07
CA LEU A 315 -17.95 -10.93 -4.37
C LEU A 315 -19.09 -10.64 -5.35
N THR A 316 -20.29 -10.99 -4.93
CA THR A 316 -21.54 -10.59 -5.57
C THR A 316 -21.84 -9.11 -5.30
N VAL A 317 -22.76 -8.51 -6.04
CA VAL A 317 -23.22 -7.12 -5.81
C VAL A 317 -23.64 -6.91 -4.34
N SER A 318 -24.37 -7.87 -3.76
CA SER A 318 -24.83 -7.78 -2.35
C SER A 318 -23.67 -7.77 -1.38
N GLU A 319 -22.68 -8.68 -1.54
CA GLU A 319 -21.49 -8.70 -0.67
C GLU A 319 -20.60 -7.46 -0.83
N VAL A 320 -20.54 -6.89 -2.05
CA VAL A 320 -19.86 -5.61 -2.29
C VAL A 320 -20.58 -4.49 -1.54
N LYS A 321 -21.91 -4.43 -1.56
CA LYS A 321 -22.69 -3.46 -0.78
C LYS A 321 -22.42 -3.57 0.70
N GLU A 322 -22.38 -4.76 1.27
CA GLU A 322 -22.07 -4.99 2.68
C GLU A 322 -20.67 -4.45 3.05
N LYS A 323 -19.66 -4.70 2.20
CA LYS A 323 -18.33 -4.13 2.39
C LYS A 323 -18.30 -2.61 2.27
N LEU A 324 -19.02 -2.04 1.31
CA LEU A 324 -19.11 -0.59 1.13
C LEU A 324 -19.75 0.10 2.34
N LEU A 325 -20.79 -0.50 2.93
CA LEU A 325 -21.47 0.02 4.12
C LEU A 325 -20.58 0.01 5.39
N GLN A 326 -19.48 -0.74 5.41
CA GLN A 326 -18.51 -0.69 6.49
C GLN A 326 -17.61 0.57 6.43
N LEU A 327 -17.47 1.18 5.24
CA LEU A 327 -16.59 2.33 5.01
C LEU A 327 -17.22 3.61 5.59
N GLU A 328 -16.45 4.31 6.41
CA GLU A 328 -16.91 5.59 6.97
C GLU A 328 -17.22 6.63 5.89
N TYR A 329 -16.44 6.66 4.82
CA TYR A 329 -16.69 7.50 3.64
C TYR A 329 -18.11 7.29 3.09
N ILE A 330 -18.52 6.03 2.86
CA ILE A 330 -19.85 5.72 2.32
C ILE A 330 -20.94 6.09 3.32
N LYS A 331 -20.74 5.84 4.63
CA LYS A 331 -21.70 6.23 5.67
C LYS A 331 -21.94 7.74 5.71
N GLN A 332 -20.88 8.53 5.62
CA GLN A 332 -20.97 10.00 5.57
C GLN A 332 -21.69 10.48 4.32
N GLU A 333 -21.35 9.92 3.14
CA GLU A 333 -21.97 10.28 1.88
C GLU A 333 -23.47 9.95 1.81
N LEU A 334 -23.89 8.83 2.44
CA LEU A 334 -25.30 8.44 2.55
C LEU A 334 -26.11 9.29 3.53
N ARG A 335 -25.47 9.82 4.60
CA ARG A 335 -26.12 10.75 5.55
C ARG A 335 -26.28 12.15 4.98
N GLY A 336 -25.64 12.47 3.86
CA GLY A 336 -25.59 13.82 3.31
C GLY A 336 -24.63 14.75 4.06
N ASP A 337 -23.79 14.21 4.94
CA ASP A 337 -22.75 14.97 5.61
C ASP A 337 -21.73 15.44 4.58
N ILE A 338 -21.61 16.75 4.36
CA ILE A 338 -20.59 17.34 3.50
C ILE A 338 -19.26 17.23 4.24
N GLY A 339 -18.69 16.02 4.23
CA GLY A 339 -17.37 15.78 4.81
C GLY A 339 -16.29 16.38 3.91
N CYS A 340 -15.39 17.15 4.48
CA CYS A 340 -14.15 17.54 3.82
C CYS A 340 -13.44 16.28 3.31
N ALA A 341 -13.28 16.17 1.99
CA ALA A 341 -12.53 15.08 1.37
C ALA A 341 -11.10 15.10 1.93
N TYR A 342 -10.72 14.04 2.63
CA TYR A 342 -9.37 13.79 3.15
C TYR A 342 -8.29 13.79 2.05
#